data_d02e304743dc453b69e5fda74e9538d2
#
_entry.id   d02e304743dc453b69e5fda74e9538d2
#
_cell.length_a   1.000
_cell.length_b   1.000
_cell.length_c   1.000
_cell.angle_alpha   90.00
_cell.angle_beta   90.00
_cell.angle_gamma   90.00
#
_symmetry.space_group_name_H-M   'P 1'
#
loop_
_entity.id
_entity.type
_entity.pdbx_description
1 polymer ?
#
loop_
_entity_poly.entity_id
_entity_poly.type
_entity_poly.pdbx_seq_one_letter_code
_entity_poly.pdbx_strand_id
1 'polypeptide(L)' 'MKKFKDYEGVVCKDRTELKLLATLAEAKGYRVCCFFHKKPKYNHLIFLEGWFYDCEDWFIKSKITTEEFLERVN' A
#
# COMPACT_ATOMS: atom_id res chain seq x y z
N MET A 1 11.16 13.32 4.80
CA MET A 1 10.37 13.86 3.68
C MET A 1 9.25 12.90 3.34
N LYS A 2 8.05 13.41 3.16
CA LYS A 2 6.91 12.58 2.78
C LYS A 2 6.96 12.28 1.30
N LYS A 3 6.83 11.02 0.94
CA LYS A 3 6.78 10.60 -0.44
C LYS A 3 5.37 10.22 -0.89
N PHE A 4 4.47 10.05 0.06
CA PHE A 4 3.07 9.66 -0.23
C PHE A 4 2.12 10.65 0.43
N LYS A 5 0.98 10.84 -0.19
CA LYS A 5 -0.08 11.67 0.34
C LYS A 5 -1.20 10.80 0.90
N ASP A 6 -1.96 11.36 1.83
CA ASP A 6 -3.10 10.64 2.39
C ASP A 6 -4.06 10.24 1.28
N TYR A 7 -4.57 9.03 1.36
CA TYR A 7 -5.51 8.43 0.41
C TYR A 7 -4.90 8.11 -0.95
N GLU A 8 -3.58 8.24 -1.11
CA GLU A 8 -2.90 7.65 -2.27
C GLU A 8 -2.75 6.16 -2.05
N GLY A 9 -2.96 5.40 -3.11
CA GLY A 9 -2.87 3.96 -2.96
C GLY A 9 -2.57 3.25 -4.25
N VAL A 10 -2.23 1.97 -4.12
CA VAL A 10 -1.91 1.09 -5.24
C VAL A 10 -2.96 0.01 -5.34
N VAL A 11 -3.55 -0.14 -6.53
CA VAL A 11 -4.45 -1.24 -6.81
C VAL A 11 -3.59 -2.45 -7.16
N CYS A 12 -3.48 -3.38 -6.25
CA CYS A 12 -2.65 -4.56 -6.43
C CYS A 12 -3.42 -5.61 -7.22
N LYS A 13 -2.67 -6.39 -7.97
CA LYS A 13 -3.23 -7.44 -8.81
C LYS A 13 -3.85 -8.55 -7.96
N ASP A 14 -3.19 -8.89 -6.85
CA ASP A 14 -3.65 -9.94 -5.94
C ASP A 14 -3.00 -9.72 -4.58
N ARG A 15 -3.31 -10.61 -3.65
CA ARG A 15 -2.76 -10.48 -2.29
C ARG A 15 -1.25 -10.72 -2.26
N THR A 16 -0.73 -11.51 -3.16
CA THR A 16 0.71 -11.74 -3.22
C THR A 16 1.43 -10.43 -3.53
N GLU A 17 0.91 -9.68 -4.49
CA GLU A 17 1.49 -8.37 -4.81
C GLU A 17 1.34 -7.41 -3.63
N LEU A 18 0.18 -7.39 -2.99
CA LEU A 18 -0.03 -6.56 -1.80
C LEU A 18 1.03 -6.85 -0.74
N LYS A 19 1.24 -8.14 -0.43
CA LYS A 19 2.22 -8.52 0.58
C LYS A 19 3.63 -8.10 0.20
N LEU A 20 3.95 -8.25 -1.07
CA LEU A 20 5.27 -7.86 -1.57
C LEU A 20 5.51 -6.38 -1.39
N LEU A 21 4.57 -5.55 -1.80
CA LEU A 21 4.71 -4.11 -1.71
C LEU A 21 4.75 -3.65 -0.26
N ALA A 22 3.91 -4.23 0.59
CA ALA A 22 3.89 -3.87 2.00
C ALA A 22 5.19 -4.26 2.69
N THR A 23 5.71 -5.43 2.38
CA THR A 23 6.97 -5.89 2.96
C THR A 23 8.11 -4.97 2.53
N LEU A 24 8.13 -4.57 1.27
CA LEU A 24 9.15 -3.67 0.78
C LEU A 24 9.06 -2.30 1.46
N ALA A 25 7.86 -1.77 1.60
CA ALA A 25 7.68 -0.50 2.28
C ALA A 25 8.17 -0.56 3.73
N GLU A 26 7.86 -1.65 4.42
CA GLU A 26 8.30 -1.83 5.79
C GLU A 26 9.83 -1.89 5.87
N ALA A 27 10.45 -2.59 4.93
CA ALA A 27 11.91 -2.69 4.89
C ALA A 27 12.56 -1.34 4.66
N LYS A 28 11.85 -0.40 4.04
CA LYS A 28 12.36 0.94 3.78
C LYS A 28 12.00 1.94 4.88
N GLY A 29 11.42 1.46 5.97
CA GLY A 29 11.15 2.31 7.13
C GLY A 29 9.74 2.85 7.24
N TYR A 30 8.85 2.49 6.33
CA TYR A 30 7.45 2.91 6.44
C TYR A 30 6.73 2.02 7.44
N ARG A 31 5.73 2.57 8.08
CA ARG A 31 4.88 1.81 8.99
C ARG A 31 3.77 1.14 8.20
N VAL A 32 3.55 -0.14 8.47
CA VAL A 32 2.57 -0.92 7.71
C VAL A 32 1.66 -1.64 8.68
N CYS A 33 0.37 -1.51 8.46
CA CYS A 33 -0.65 -2.17 9.26
C CYS A 33 -1.61 -2.90 8.30
N CYS A 34 -1.27 -4.13 7.96
CA CYS A 34 -2.04 -4.91 7.01
C CYS A 34 -2.40 -6.24 7.62
N PHE A 35 -3.58 -6.73 7.29
CA PHE A 35 -4.10 -7.97 7.86
C PHE A 35 -4.09 -9.08 6.81
N PHE A 36 -2.90 -9.40 6.31
CA PHE A 36 -2.74 -10.35 5.21
C PHE A 36 -3.38 -11.69 5.49
N HIS A 37 -3.36 -12.10 6.74
CA HIS A 37 -3.79 -13.44 7.12
C HIS A 37 -5.28 -13.52 7.39
N LYS A 38 -5.99 -12.41 7.36
CA LYS A 38 -7.38 -12.39 7.80
C LYS A 38 -8.39 -12.12 6.70
N LYS A 39 -8.13 -11.19 5.82
CA LYS A 39 -9.15 -10.73 4.89
C LYS A 39 -8.65 -10.79 3.45
N PRO A 40 -8.90 -11.90 2.78
CA PRO A 40 -8.43 -12.03 1.40
C PRO A 40 -9.01 -11.01 0.43
N LYS A 41 -10.12 -10.39 0.78
CA LYS A 41 -10.73 -9.43 -0.13
C LYS A 41 -10.04 -8.06 -0.14
N TYR A 42 -9.16 -7.80 0.81
CA TYR A 42 -8.45 -6.52 0.86
C TYR A 42 -7.14 -6.67 0.10
N ASN A 43 -7.17 -6.28 -1.17
CA ASN A 43 -6.05 -6.49 -2.07
C ASN A 43 -5.27 -5.23 -2.41
N HIS A 44 -5.67 -4.10 -1.87
CA HIS A 44 -5.07 -2.83 -2.27
C HIS A 44 -4.39 -2.18 -1.09
N LEU A 45 -3.44 -1.28 -1.38
CA LEU A 45 -2.62 -0.65 -0.36
C LEU A 45 -2.89 0.84 -0.38
N ILE A 46 -3.17 1.42 0.78
CA ILE A 46 -3.44 2.85 0.90
C ILE A 46 -2.52 3.47 1.94
N PHE A 47 -2.10 4.71 1.68
CA PHE A 47 -1.32 5.49 2.63
C PHE A 47 -2.23 6.47 3.34
N LEU A 48 -2.14 6.48 4.66
CA LEU A 48 -2.98 7.36 5.47
C LEU A 48 -2.26 7.67 6.78
N GLU A 49 -2.04 8.95 7.04
CA GLU A 49 -1.48 9.44 8.28
C GLU A 49 -0.18 8.74 8.69
N GLY A 50 0.68 8.52 7.71
CA GLY A 50 1.99 7.95 7.96
C GLY A 50 2.05 6.43 7.97
N TRP A 51 0.94 5.76 7.74
CA TRP A 51 0.88 4.31 7.74
C TRP A 51 0.35 3.80 6.43
N PHE A 52 0.77 2.59 6.04
CA PHE A 52 0.13 1.85 4.95
C PHE A 52 -0.85 0.85 5.53
N TYR A 53 -2.01 0.74 4.90
CA TYR A 53 -3.07 -0.20 5.28
C TYR A 53 -3.49 -0.98 4.06
N ASP A 54 -3.99 -2.20 4.27
CA ASP A 54 -4.69 -2.91 3.22
C ASP A 54 -6.14 -2.41 3.19
N CYS A 55 -6.70 -2.30 2.01
CA CYS A 55 -8.02 -1.68 1.87
C CYS A 55 -8.74 -2.17 0.63
N GLU A 56 -9.99 -1.80 0.56
CA GLU A 56 -10.78 -1.97 -0.65
C GLU A 56 -10.55 -0.80 -1.57
N ASP A 57 -10.79 -1.02 -2.85
CA ASP A 57 -10.54 -0.10 -3.94
C ASP A 57 -11.14 1.29 -3.67
N TRP A 58 -12.37 1.34 -3.17
CA TRP A 58 -13.10 2.60 -3.03
C TRP A 58 -12.50 3.54 -1.97
N PHE A 59 -11.64 3.05 -1.10
CA PHE A 59 -10.95 3.92 -0.15
C PHE A 59 -9.88 4.77 -0.82
N ILE A 60 -9.34 4.31 -1.93
CA ILE A 60 -8.24 5.01 -2.58
C ILE A 60 -8.79 6.18 -3.37
N LYS A 61 -8.33 7.37 -3.07
CA LYS A 61 -8.77 8.57 -3.78
C LYS A 61 -7.84 8.94 -4.92
N SER A 62 -6.57 8.59 -4.81
CA SER A 62 -5.60 8.86 -5.86
C SER A 62 -4.80 7.58 -6.09
N LYS A 63 -4.97 6.98 -7.25
CA LYS A 63 -4.30 5.72 -7.57
C LYS A 63 -2.95 5.98 -8.20
N ILE A 64 -1.95 5.24 -7.73
CA ILE A 64 -0.63 5.26 -8.35
C ILE A 64 -0.33 3.86 -8.85
N THR A 65 0.59 3.78 -9.79
CA THR A 65 0.97 2.48 -10.34
C THR A 65 1.95 1.77 -9.42
N THR A 66 2.08 0.46 -9.62
CA THR A 66 3.07 -0.32 -8.91
C THR A 66 4.47 0.22 -9.16
N GLU A 67 4.78 0.58 -10.40
CA GLU A 67 6.07 1.16 -10.73
C GLU A 67 6.33 2.45 -9.98
N GLU A 68 5.33 3.31 -9.92
CA GLU A 68 5.47 4.57 -9.21
C GLU A 68 5.68 4.34 -7.72
N PHE A 69 4.95 3.38 -7.15
CA PHE A 69 5.13 3.00 -5.75
C PHE A 69 6.57 2.56 -5.50
N LEU A 70 7.09 1.69 -6.35
CA LEU A 70 8.46 1.17 -6.20
C LEU A 70 9.49 2.28 -6.28
N GLU A 71 9.29 3.24 -7.18
CA GLU A 71 10.18 4.39 -7.27
C GLU A 71 10.18 5.20 -5.99
N ARG A 72 9.00 5.41 -5.41
CA ARG A 72 8.88 6.27 -4.24
C ARG A 72 9.45 5.62 -2.99
N VAL A 73 9.31 4.31 -2.83
CA VAL A 73 9.84 3.64 -1.64
C VAL A 73 11.35 3.43 -1.73
N ASN A 74 11.91 3.42 -2.91
CA ASN A 74 13.34 3.30 -3.08
C ASN A 74 13.99 4.67 -3.09
#